data_6dbe33ed191bbe58067fb57cbd955b2a
#
_entry.id   6dbe33ed191bbe58067fb57cbd955b2a
#
_cell.length_a   1.000
_cell.length_b   1.000
_cell.length_c   1.000
_cell.angle_alpha   90.00
_cell.angle_beta   90.00
_cell.angle_gamma   90.00
#
_symmetry.space_group_name_H-M   'P 1'
#
loop_
_entity.id
_entity.type
_entity.pdbx_description
1 polymer ?
#
loop_
_entity_poly.entity_id
_entity_poly.type
_entity_poly.pdbx_seq_one_letter_code
_entity_poly.pdbx_strand_id
1 'polypeptide(L)' 'MRAAVLREYGAPLALAELAEPACPPDGVVLQVLACGICRSDWHGWKGEHPRVKPGAVGGHEFCGEVIEAGP' A
#
# COMPACT_ATOMS: atom_id res chain seq x y z
N MET A 1 9.86 7.34 -0.80
CA MET A 1 9.69 5.93 -1.25
C MET A 1 8.88 5.87 -2.52
N ARG A 2 9.15 4.90 -3.37
CA ARG A 2 8.33 4.66 -4.55
C ARG A 2 7.13 3.78 -4.20
N ALA A 3 5.97 4.14 -4.74
CA ALA A 3 4.76 3.37 -4.55
C ALA A 3 3.93 3.32 -5.83
N ALA A 4 3.15 2.26 -5.98
CA ALA A 4 2.16 2.13 -7.03
C ALA A 4 0.82 2.64 -6.50
N VAL A 5 0.37 3.76 -7.03
CA VAL A 5 -0.78 4.51 -6.51
C VAL A 5 -1.97 4.34 -7.43
N LEU A 6 -3.14 4.09 -6.86
CA LEU A 6 -4.41 4.09 -7.60
C LEU A 6 -4.84 5.54 -7.84
N ARG A 7 -4.72 6.01 -9.08
CA ARG A 7 -5.16 7.36 -9.47
C ARG A 7 -6.59 7.37 -9.96
N GLU A 8 -6.99 6.30 -10.64
CA GLU A 8 -8.29 6.17 -11.29
C GLU A 8 -8.67 4.70 -11.30
N TYR A 9 -9.92 4.40 -10.99
CA TYR A 9 -10.41 3.03 -11.04
C TYR A 9 -10.31 2.44 -12.44
N GLY A 10 -9.81 1.21 -12.53
CA GLY A 10 -9.69 0.51 -13.80
C GLY A 10 -8.54 0.94 -14.70
N ALA A 11 -7.76 1.91 -14.28
CA ALA A 11 -6.58 2.39 -15.01
C ALA A 11 -5.30 1.74 -14.47
N PRO A 12 -4.19 1.71 -15.24
CA PRO A 12 -2.91 1.26 -14.71
C PRO A 12 -2.51 2.07 -13.48
N LEU A 13 -1.91 1.39 -12.49
CA LEU A 13 -1.39 2.06 -11.30
C LEU A 13 -0.24 2.98 -11.68
N ALA A 14 -0.15 4.13 -11.05
CA ALA A 14 0.91 5.09 -11.29
C ALA A 14 2.04 4.94 -10.29
N LEU A 15 3.29 4.92 -10.76
CA LEU A 15 4.43 4.99 -9.87
C LEU A 15 4.62 6.43 -9.39
N ALA A 16 4.75 6.60 -8.10
CA ALA A 16 4.91 7.92 -7.49
C ALA A 16 5.91 7.88 -6.33
N GLU A 17 6.55 9.02 -6.09
CA GLU A 17 7.35 9.21 -4.88
C GLU A 17 6.44 9.73 -3.77
N LEU A 18 6.44 9.04 -2.66
CA LEU A 18 5.67 9.40 -1.47
C LEU A 18 6.62 9.61 -0.30
N ALA A 19 6.18 10.38 0.69
CA ALA A 19 6.92 10.55 1.93
C ALA A 19 7.12 9.21 2.64
N GLU A 20 8.26 9.05 3.31
CA GLU A 20 8.48 7.89 4.16
C GLU A 20 7.47 7.91 5.31
N PRO A 21 6.88 6.75 5.67
CA PRO A 21 5.93 6.71 6.78
C PRO A 21 6.64 6.98 8.11
N ALA A 22 5.95 7.69 8.99
CA ALA A 22 6.42 7.89 10.36
C ALA A 22 6.08 6.65 11.20
N CYS A 23 7.01 6.26 12.08
CA CYS A 23 6.76 5.12 12.97
C CYS A 23 5.85 5.56 14.12
N PRO A 24 4.66 4.94 14.29
CA PRO A 24 3.81 5.24 15.43
C PRO A 24 4.39 4.67 16.72
N PRO A 25 4.03 5.23 17.90
CA PRO A 25 4.57 4.73 19.17
C PRO A 25 4.24 3.28 19.48
N ASP A 26 3.13 2.79 18.96
CA ASP A 26 2.61 1.43 19.19
C ASP A 26 2.72 0.54 17.96
N GLY A 27 3.56 0.91 17.02
CA GLY A 27 3.68 0.20 15.76
C GLY A 27 5.10 0.03 15.27
N VAL A 28 5.21 -0.39 14.03
CA VAL A 28 6.50 -0.63 13.37
C VAL A 28 6.47 -0.05 11.96
N VAL A 29 7.65 0.22 11.41
CA VAL A 29 7.84 0.50 9.99
C VAL A 29 8.56 -0.69 9.37
N LEU A 30 8.01 -1.19 8.27
CA LEU A 30 8.58 -2.31 7.53
C LEU A 30 9.18 -1.84 6.22
N GLN A 31 10.28 -2.44 5.84
CA GLN A 31 10.72 -2.43 4.45
C GLN A 31 10.07 -3.62 3.75
N VAL A 32 9.19 -3.36 2.80
CA VAL A 32 8.47 -4.41 2.09
C VAL A 32 9.43 -5.12 1.14
N LEU A 33 9.51 -6.45 1.28
CA LEU A 33 10.33 -7.30 0.43
C LEU A 33 9.52 -7.97 -0.68
N ALA A 34 8.26 -8.28 -0.38
CA ALA A 34 7.34 -8.90 -1.34
C ALA A 34 5.91 -8.61 -0.92
N CYS A 35 5.02 -8.57 -1.89
CA CYS A 35 3.60 -8.40 -1.65
C CYS A 35 2.81 -9.27 -2.61
N GLY A 36 1.96 -10.14 -2.09
CA GLY A 36 1.08 -10.98 -2.89
C GLY A 36 -0.09 -10.18 -3.45
N ILE A 37 -0.61 -10.66 -4.56
CA ILE A 37 -1.80 -10.08 -5.17
C ILE A 37 -3.00 -10.95 -4.80
N CYS A 38 -4.04 -10.32 -4.28
CA CYS A 38 -5.26 -10.97 -3.87
C CYS A 38 -6.43 -10.46 -4.70
N ARG A 39 -7.50 -11.24 -4.76
CA ARG A 39 -8.70 -10.82 -5.50
C ARG A 39 -9.33 -9.56 -4.94
N SER A 40 -9.19 -9.31 -3.66
CA SER A 40 -9.69 -8.07 -3.06
C SER A 40 -8.94 -6.84 -3.57
N ASP A 41 -7.67 -6.96 -3.94
CA ASP A 41 -6.91 -5.89 -4.59
C ASP A 41 -7.51 -5.53 -5.95
N TRP A 42 -7.92 -6.56 -6.71
CA TRP A 42 -8.59 -6.36 -7.98
C TRP A 42 -9.96 -5.69 -7.82
N HIS A 43 -10.74 -6.09 -6.81
CA HIS A 43 -12.03 -5.45 -6.52
C HIS A 43 -11.83 -3.97 -6.15
N GLY A 44 -10.80 -3.66 -5.38
CA GLY A 44 -10.47 -2.28 -5.04
C GLY A 44 -10.07 -1.47 -6.27
N TRP A 45 -9.26 -2.06 -7.13
CA TRP A 45 -8.84 -1.42 -8.39
C TRP A 45 -10.02 -1.12 -9.31
N LYS A 46 -11.03 -1.98 -9.34
CA LYS A 46 -12.24 -1.78 -10.14
C LYS A 46 -13.22 -0.77 -9.54
N GLY A 47 -13.03 -0.37 -8.29
CA GLY A 47 -13.94 0.52 -7.60
C GLY A 47 -15.09 -0.19 -6.90
N GLU A 48 -14.99 -1.49 -6.68
CA GLU A 48 -16.04 -2.29 -6.05
C GLU A 48 -15.90 -2.39 -4.53
N HIS A 49 -14.76 -1.95 -3.99
CA HIS A 49 -14.52 -2.00 -2.55
C HIS A 49 -14.77 -0.62 -1.94
N PRO A 50 -15.67 -0.51 -0.94
CA PRO A 50 -16.09 0.80 -0.42
C PRO A 50 -14.98 1.58 0.29
N ARG A 51 -13.92 0.91 0.75
CA ARG A 51 -12.81 1.54 1.48
C ARG A 51 -11.66 1.95 0.57
N VAL A 52 -11.65 1.52 -0.68
CA VAL A 52 -10.56 1.85 -1.61
C VAL A 52 -10.97 3.05 -2.45
N LYS A 53 -10.21 4.11 -2.36
CA LYS A 53 -10.44 5.37 -3.06
C LYS A 53 -9.21 5.75 -3.89
N PRO A 54 -9.36 6.58 -4.93
CA PRO A 54 -8.20 7.14 -5.63
C PRO A 54 -7.23 7.80 -4.65
N GLY A 55 -5.95 7.58 -4.87
CA GLY A 55 -4.88 7.97 -3.95
C GLY A 55 -4.39 6.82 -3.06
N ALA A 56 -5.08 5.70 -3.05
CA ALA A 56 -4.70 4.55 -2.23
C ALA A 56 -3.46 3.84 -2.79
N VAL A 57 -2.67 3.30 -1.88
CA VAL A 57 -1.61 2.33 -2.18
C VAL A 57 -2.11 0.98 -1.70
N GLY A 58 -2.34 0.08 -2.65
CA GLY A 58 -2.88 -1.24 -2.35
C GLY A 58 -1.84 -2.24 -1.86
N GLY A 59 -2.31 -3.43 -1.57
CA GLY A 59 -1.50 -4.55 -1.11
C GLY A 59 -1.66 -4.80 0.38
N HIS A 60 -2.06 -6.02 0.75
CA HIS A 60 -2.26 -6.40 2.14
C HIS A 60 -1.65 -7.77 2.47
N GLU A 61 -1.08 -8.47 1.49
CA GLU A 61 -0.42 -9.76 1.68
C GLU A 61 1.10 -9.57 1.55
N PHE A 62 1.65 -8.71 2.41
CA PHE A 62 3.05 -8.31 2.32
C PHE A 62 3.92 -9.07 3.33
N CYS A 63 5.19 -9.19 2.96
CA CYS A 63 6.26 -9.65 3.83
C CYS A 63 7.36 -8.60 3.82
N GLY A 64 7.86 -8.25 4.98
CA GLY A 64 8.88 -7.22 5.07
C GLY A 64 9.77 -7.38 6.28
N GLU A 65 10.79 -6.56 6.35
CA GLU A 65 11.72 -6.48 7.46
C GLU A 65 11.38 -5.27 8.31
N VAL A 66 11.31 -5.46 9.63
CA VAL A 66 11.12 -4.34 10.56
C VAL A 66 12.38 -3.50 10.57
N ILE A 67 12.27 -2.22 10.18
CA ILE A 67 13.38 -1.29 10.17
C ILE A 67 13.29 -0.23 11.26
N GLU A 68 12.11 -0.07 11.83
CA GLU A 68 11.88 0.84 12.96
C GLU A 68 10.72 0.32 13.79
N ALA A 69 10.86 0.38 15.12
CA ALA A 69 9.79 0.01 16.05
C ALA A 69 9.56 1.15 17.03
N GLY A 70 8.33 1.33 17.46
CA GLY A 70 7.96 2.26 18.51
C GLY A 70 8.51 1.83 19.87
N PRO A 71 8.62 2.77 20.82
CA PRO A 71 9.14 2.51 22.15
C PRO A 71 8.26 1.56 22.98
#